data_0fe7720b82e5ddb8f0f0249a4e2e6884
#
_entry.id   0fe7720b82e5ddb8f0f0249a4e2e6884
#
_cell.length_a   1.000
_cell.length_b   1.000
_cell.length_c   1.000
_cell.angle_alpha   90.00
_cell.angle_beta   90.00
_cell.angle_gamma   90.00
#
_symmetry.space_group_name_H-M   'P 1'
#
loop_
_entity.id
_entity.type
_entity.pdbx_description
1 polymer ?
#
loop_
_entity_poly.entity_id
_entity_poly.type
_entity_poly.pdbx_seq_one_letter_code
_entity_poly.pdbx_strand_id
1 'polypeptide(L)'
;MNRKSADFFFKIGGNADIFVKLKSVEQIEKTIETTRKIGVPLKFIGNGSNILVKDEGIRGVVAKICTSTYDFIDETTLRLDSGLLNAKVARILLDHSLAGFEFASGIPGTLGGAVKMNAGAYGSEMKNIVVSTRYIDLDSDKIEIKEINNAEHEFSYRHSIFSNKNAIIIDTTLRLQTGNKGEIEEKLCNNLDNRRAKQPIDKPSAGSTFKRGEDFITAQLIDECG
;
A
#
# COMPACT_ATOMS: atom_id res chain seq x y z
N MET A 1 -1.37 3.08 -28.96
CA MET A 1 -0.69 2.85 -27.66
C MET A 1 -0.58 4.19 -26.95
N ASN A 2 -1.33 4.39 -25.88
CA ASN A 2 -1.29 5.64 -25.13
C ASN A 2 -0.03 5.65 -24.25
N ARG A 3 0.98 6.46 -24.61
CA ARG A 3 2.07 6.86 -23.73
C ARG A 3 1.49 7.82 -22.69
N LYS A 4 0.81 7.30 -21.67
CA LYS A 4 0.43 8.13 -20.52
C LYS A 4 1.58 8.08 -19.53
N SER A 5 1.97 9.26 -19.01
CA SER A 5 2.70 9.35 -17.75
C SER A 5 2.03 8.35 -16.80
N ALA A 6 2.80 7.44 -16.22
CA ALA A 6 2.24 6.55 -15.23
C ALA A 6 1.51 7.43 -14.21
N ASP A 7 0.26 7.10 -13.85
CA ASP A 7 -0.55 7.81 -12.87
C ASP A 7 0.10 7.70 -11.48
N PHE A 8 1.30 8.29 -11.31
CA PHE A 8 1.96 8.37 -10.03
C PHE A 8 1.32 9.48 -9.19
N PHE A 9 1.15 9.21 -7.92
CA PHE A 9 0.54 10.15 -6.98
C PHE A 9 1.30 11.49 -6.92
N PHE A 10 2.63 11.45 -7.08
CA PHE A 10 3.49 12.64 -7.04
C PHE A 10 3.46 13.47 -8.33
N LYS A 11 2.92 12.93 -9.43
CA LYS A 11 2.74 13.59 -10.75
C LYS A 11 4.02 14.16 -11.37
N ILE A 12 5.19 13.64 -11.02
CA ILE A 12 6.49 13.99 -11.60
C ILE A 12 7.24 12.74 -12.03
N GLY A 13 8.23 12.90 -12.91
CA GLY A 13 9.04 11.85 -13.50
C GLY A 13 8.55 11.40 -14.87
N GLY A 14 9.40 10.64 -15.56
CA GLY A 14 9.18 10.18 -16.93
C GLY A 14 8.16 9.04 -17.03
N ASN A 15 7.83 8.69 -18.27
CA ASN A 15 6.82 7.68 -18.61
C ASN A 15 7.35 6.26 -18.45
N ALA A 16 6.45 5.30 -18.23
CA ALA A 16 6.74 3.88 -18.49
C ALA A 16 6.61 3.57 -19.98
N ASP A 17 7.40 2.60 -20.48
CA ASP A 17 7.23 2.14 -21.86
C ASP A 17 5.85 1.52 -22.07
N ILE A 18 5.42 0.68 -21.11
CA ILE A 18 4.10 0.06 -21.10
C ILE A 18 3.51 0.21 -19.69
N PHE A 19 2.29 0.71 -19.61
CA PHE A 19 1.55 0.80 -18.35
C PHE A 19 0.27 -0.01 -18.44
N VAL A 20 0.07 -0.94 -17.49
CA VAL A 20 -1.11 -1.81 -17.42
C VAL A 20 -1.76 -1.74 -16.04
N LYS A 21 -3.09 -1.88 -16.00
CA LYS A 21 -3.88 -1.99 -14.76
C LYS A 21 -4.41 -3.41 -14.66
N LEU A 22 -4.05 -4.10 -13.58
CA LEU A 22 -4.40 -5.50 -13.34
C LEU A 22 -5.51 -5.57 -12.30
N LYS A 23 -6.62 -6.19 -12.66
CA LYS A 23 -7.86 -6.22 -11.86
C LYS A 23 -8.18 -7.60 -11.29
N SER A 24 -7.40 -8.62 -11.64
CA SER A 24 -7.56 -9.98 -11.12
C SER A 24 -6.22 -10.69 -10.97
N VAL A 25 -6.20 -11.78 -10.21
CA VAL A 25 -5.02 -12.63 -10.00
C VAL A 25 -4.57 -13.24 -11.33
N GLU A 26 -5.49 -13.70 -12.17
CA GLU A 26 -5.19 -14.29 -13.47
C GLU A 26 -4.48 -13.28 -14.40
N GLN A 27 -4.87 -11.99 -14.34
CA GLN A 27 -4.17 -10.94 -15.08
C GLN A 27 -2.76 -10.70 -14.56
N ILE A 28 -2.55 -10.81 -13.23
CA ILE A 28 -1.22 -10.72 -12.61
C ILE A 28 -0.34 -11.85 -13.09
N GLU A 29 -0.80 -13.10 -12.96
CA GLU A 29 -0.09 -14.30 -13.38
C GLU A 29 0.26 -14.25 -14.88
N LYS A 30 -0.73 -13.91 -15.71
CA LYS A 30 -0.54 -13.80 -17.18
C LYS A 30 0.48 -12.72 -17.55
N THR A 31 0.52 -11.62 -16.81
CA THR A 31 1.49 -10.55 -17.03
C THR A 31 2.89 -11.02 -16.67
N ILE A 32 3.06 -11.75 -15.55
CA ILE A 32 4.34 -12.33 -15.14
C ILE A 32 4.83 -13.32 -16.19
N GLU A 33 3.99 -14.28 -16.60
CA GLU A 33 4.33 -15.26 -17.64
C GLU A 33 4.78 -14.61 -18.95
N THR A 34 3.97 -13.64 -19.42
CA THR A 34 4.23 -12.98 -20.70
C THR A 34 5.54 -12.21 -20.67
N THR A 35 5.78 -11.40 -19.61
CA THR A 35 7.00 -10.60 -19.51
C THR A 35 8.24 -11.46 -19.35
N ARG A 36 8.18 -12.57 -18.60
CA ARG A 36 9.24 -13.56 -18.50
C ARG A 36 9.57 -14.18 -19.86
N LYS A 37 8.53 -14.64 -20.60
CA LYS A 37 8.68 -15.28 -21.90
C LYS A 37 9.38 -14.39 -22.94
N ILE A 38 9.12 -13.08 -22.92
CA ILE A 38 9.70 -12.13 -23.88
C ILE A 38 10.92 -11.38 -23.33
N GLY A 39 11.36 -11.66 -22.09
CA GLY A 39 12.53 -11.05 -21.47
C GLY A 39 12.39 -9.55 -21.18
N VAL A 40 11.17 -9.05 -20.92
CA VAL A 40 10.92 -7.63 -20.67
C VAL A 40 10.85 -7.37 -19.16
N PRO A 41 11.54 -6.32 -18.65
CA PRO A 41 11.46 -5.95 -17.24
C PRO A 41 10.03 -5.65 -16.79
N LEU A 42 9.65 -6.16 -15.62
CA LEU A 42 8.33 -5.96 -15.02
C LEU A 42 8.48 -5.33 -13.62
N LYS A 43 7.73 -4.26 -13.38
CA LYS A 43 7.62 -3.63 -12.05
C LYS A 43 6.17 -3.52 -11.65
N PHE A 44 5.86 -4.00 -10.44
CA PHE A 44 4.53 -3.84 -9.84
C PHE A 44 4.48 -2.61 -8.95
N ILE A 45 3.36 -1.90 -9.01
CA ILE A 45 3.07 -0.76 -8.14
C ILE A 45 1.64 -0.84 -7.59
N GLY A 46 1.44 -0.24 -6.42
CA GLY A 46 0.11 0.10 -5.91
C GLY A 46 -0.36 1.45 -6.48
N ASN A 47 -0.67 2.41 -5.62
CA ASN A 47 -1.11 3.74 -6.06
C ASN A 47 0.05 4.70 -6.41
N GLY A 48 1.32 4.27 -6.30
CA GLY A 48 2.48 5.11 -6.61
C GLY A 48 2.70 6.27 -5.63
N SER A 49 2.18 6.18 -4.40
CA SER A 49 2.25 7.25 -3.39
C SER A 49 3.57 7.30 -2.61
N ASN A 50 4.45 6.33 -2.80
CA ASN A 50 5.77 6.25 -2.15
C ASN A 50 6.87 5.94 -3.17
N ILE A 51 6.73 6.49 -4.39
CA ILE A 51 7.66 6.25 -5.50
C ILE A 51 8.01 7.59 -6.14
N LEU A 52 9.32 7.80 -6.35
CA LEU A 52 9.86 8.84 -7.19
C LEU A 52 10.42 8.20 -8.47
N VAL A 53 9.93 8.65 -9.61
CA VAL A 53 10.38 8.17 -10.92
C VAL A 53 11.32 9.19 -11.53
N LYS A 54 12.46 8.73 -12.06
CA LYS A 54 13.41 9.58 -12.78
C LYS A 54 12.79 10.10 -14.08
N ASP A 55 13.34 11.20 -14.62
CA ASP A 55 12.83 11.84 -15.84
C ASP A 55 12.93 10.93 -17.09
N GLU A 56 13.91 10.03 -17.12
CA GLU A 56 14.06 9.02 -18.18
C GLU A 56 12.93 7.97 -18.15
N GLY A 57 12.15 7.93 -17.07
CA GLY A 57 11.04 7.00 -16.90
C GLY A 57 11.47 5.59 -16.53
N ILE A 58 10.58 4.63 -16.79
CA ILE A 58 10.77 3.22 -16.45
C ILE A 58 10.75 2.39 -17.74
N ARG A 59 11.84 1.69 -18.02
CA ARG A 59 11.91 0.75 -19.15
C ARG A 59 11.17 -0.54 -18.80
N GLY A 60 10.41 -1.06 -19.79
CA GLY A 60 9.61 -2.27 -19.65
C GLY A 60 8.16 -2.00 -19.24
N VAL A 61 7.59 -2.96 -18.52
CA VAL A 61 6.18 -2.93 -18.08
C VAL A 61 6.06 -2.46 -16.64
N VAL A 62 5.23 -1.46 -16.41
CA VAL A 62 4.75 -1.06 -15.08
C VAL A 62 3.32 -1.55 -14.92
N ALA A 63 3.09 -2.43 -13.96
CA ALA A 63 1.80 -3.06 -13.69
C ALA A 63 1.22 -2.51 -12.38
N LYS A 64 0.13 -1.74 -12.49
CA LYS A 64 -0.62 -1.24 -11.32
C LYS A 64 -1.62 -2.29 -10.86
N ILE A 65 -1.56 -2.66 -9.58
CA ILE A 65 -2.53 -3.57 -8.96
C ILE A 65 -3.80 -2.80 -8.65
N CYS A 66 -4.89 -3.29 -9.22
CA CYS A 66 -6.23 -2.70 -9.11
C CYS A 66 -7.30 -3.73 -8.72
N THR A 67 -6.88 -4.86 -8.13
CA THR A 67 -7.80 -5.82 -7.50
C THR A 67 -8.55 -5.13 -6.36
N SER A 68 -9.80 -5.48 -6.11
CA SER A 68 -10.63 -4.69 -5.20
C SER A 68 -11.76 -5.47 -4.52
N THR A 69 -11.60 -6.78 -4.37
CA THR A 69 -12.53 -7.64 -3.64
C THR A 69 -12.13 -7.79 -2.18
N TYR A 70 -13.06 -8.24 -1.38
CA TYR A 70 -12.83 -8.62 0.02
C TYR A 70 -13.86 -9.66 0.45
N ASP A 71 -13.46 -10.51 1.39
CA ASP A 71 -14.29 -11.56 1.96
C ASP A 71 -14.16 -11.60 3.48
N PHE A 72 -15.26 -11.81 4.17
CA PHE A 72 -15.25 -12.08 5.60
C PHE A 72 -14.87 -13.54 5.86
N ILE A 73 -13.90 -13.76 6.75
CA ILE A 73 -13.52 -15.07 7.27
C ILE A 73 -14.34 -15.36 8.52
N ASP A 74 -14.51 -14.36 9.38
CA ASP A 74 -15.38 -14.34 10.53
C ASP A 74 -15.89 -12.91 10.78
N GLU A 75 -16.58 -12.66 11.90
CA GLU A 75 -17.20 -11.37 12.22
C GLU A 75 -16.19 -10.20 12.30
N THR A 76 -14.93 -10.47 12.60
CA THR A 76 -13.88 -9.46 12.82
C THR A 76 -12.65 -9.65 11.92
N THR A 77 -12.61 -10.72 11.14
CA THR A 77 -11.47 -11.08 10.29
C THR A 77 -11.87 -11.05 8.83
N LEU A 78 -11.16 -10.25 8.04
CA LEU A 78 -11.40 -10.09 6.61
C LEU A 78 -10.13 -10.36 5.81
N ARG A 79 -10.30 -10.98 4.64
CA ARG A 79 -9.28 -11.00 3.58
C ARG A 79 -9.62 -9.91 2.57
N LEU A 80 -8.64 -9.05 2.28
CA LEU A 80 -8.83 -7.89 1.41
C LEU A 80 -7.74 -7.86 0.35
N ASP A 81 -8.12 -7.57 -0.88
CA ASP A 81 -7.21 -7.43 -2.02
C ASP A 81 -6.18 -6.31 -1.82
N SER A 82 -4.94 -6.56 -2.24
CA SER A 82 -3.82 -5.62 -2.11
C SER A 82 -4.00 -4.32 -2.89
N GLY A 83 -4.83 -4.32 -3.94
CA GLY A 83 -5.14 -3.14 -4.76
C GLY A 83 -6.17 -2.19 -4.14
N LEU A 84 -6.87 -2.58 -3.07
CA LEU A 84 -7.81 -1.71 -2.37
C LEU A 84 -7.09 -0.47 -1.81
N LEU A 85 -7.65 0.71 -2.07
CA LEU A 85 -7.17 1.94 -1.45
C LEU A 85 -7.43 1.93 0.06
N ASN A 86 -6.49 2.41 0.88
CA ASN A 86 -6.65 2.46 2.33
C ASN A 86 -7.92 3.20 2.76
N ALA A 87 -8.26 4.31 2.09
CA ALA A 87 -9.51 5.04 2.35
C ALA A 87 -10.76 4.18 2.07
N LYS A 88 -10.72 3.31 1.03
CA LYS A 88 -11.82 2.38 0.74
C LYS A 88 -11.90 1.27 1.78
N VAL A 89 -10.76 0.73 2.22
CA VAL A 89 -10.72 -0.24 3.32
C VAL A 89 -11.33 0.36 4.58
N ALA A 90 -10.92 1.57 4.98
CA ALA A 90 -11.47 2.25 6.14
C ALA A 90 -13.00 2.43 6.05
N ARG A 91 -13.53 2.74 4.85
CA ARG A 91 -14.97 2.87 4.64
C ARG A 91 -15.70 1.53 4.77
N ILE A 92 -15.17 0.45 4.18
CA ILE A 92 -15.71 -0.91 4.33
C ILE A 92 -15.79 -1.27 5.82
N LEU A 93 -14.71 -1.06 6.57
CA LEU A 93 -14.66 -1.41 7.98
C LEU A 93 -15.62 -0.56 8.84
N LEU A 94 -15.76 0.73 8.55
CA LEU A 94 -16.75 1.59 9.19
C LEU A 94 -18.19 1.11 8.94
N ASP A 95 -18.50 0.72 7.71
CA ASP A 95 -19.84 0.24 7.34
C ASP A 95 -20.20 -1.06 8.09
N HIS A 96 -19.19 -1.84 8.51
CA HIS A 96 -19.34 -3.05 9.32
C HIS A 96 -19.05 -2.86 10.83
N SER A 97 -18.88 -1.60 11.30
CA SER A 97 -18.57 -1.27 12.70
C SER A 97 -17.31 -1.97 13.23
N LEU A 98 -16.26 -2.06 12.39
CA LEU A 98 -14.98 -2.66 12.71
C LEU A 98 -13.91 -1.59 12.96
N ALA A 99 -13.38 -1.58 14.18
CA ALA A 99 -12.35 -0.66 14.65
C ALA A 99 -10.94 -1.24 14.51
N GLY A 100 -9.93 -0.36 14.44
CA GLY A 100 -8.51 -0.72 14.45
C GLY A 100 -7.74 -0.33 13.19
N PHE A 101 -8.43 0.11 12.12
CA PHE A 101 -7.80 0.57 10.86
C PHE A 101 -7.82 2.09 10.70
N GLU A 102 -8.37 2.85 11.63
CA GLU A 102 -8.61 4.30 11.52
C GLU A 102 -7.33 5.08 11.27
N PHE A 103 -6.20 4.59 11.78
CA PHE A 103 -4.88 5.20 11.59
C PHE A 103 -4.45 5.25 10.13
N ALA A 104 -4.89 4.29 9.31
CA ALA A 104 -4.48 4.15 7.92
C ALA A 104 -5.39 4.88 6.92
N SER A 105 -6.56 5.37 7.34
CA SER A 105 -7.58 5.97 6.48
C SER A 105 -7.06 7.14 5.64
N GLY A 106 -6.24 7.99 6.24
CA GLY A 106 -5.62 9.13 5.58
C GLY A 106 -4.29 8.83 4.89
N ILE A 107 -3.73 7.62 4.99
CA ILE A 107 -2.47 7.26 4.34
C ILE A 107 -2.76 6.99 2.86
N PRO A 108 -2.21 7.79 1.92
CA PRO A 108 -2.43 7.56 0.50
C PRO A 108 -1.74 6.27 0.06
N GLY A 109 -2.43 5.49 -0.75
CA GLY A 109 -1.88 4.22 -1.24
C GLY A 109 -2.88 3.08 -1.17
N THR A 110 -2.40 1.89 -1.49
CA THR A 110 -3.17 0.65 -1.45
C THR A 110 -2.80 -0.17 -0.22
N LEU A 111 -3.66 -1.12 0.15
CA LEU A 111 -3.43 -2.03 1.26
C LEU A 111 -2.10 -2.80 1.11
N GLY A 112 -1.83 -3.37 -0.08
CA GLY A 112 -0.56 -4.06 -0.31
C GLY A 112 0.67 -3.15 -0.13
N GLY A 113 0.57 -1.88 -0.55
CA GLY A 113 1.62 -0.89 -0.30
C GLY A 113 1.76 -0.55 1.20
N ALA A 114 0.65 -0.48 1.93
CA ALA A 114 0.64 -0.24 3.36
C ALA A 114 1.29 -1.40 4.14
N VAL A 115 0.98 -2.66 3.77
CA VAL A 115 1.60 -3.85 4.36
C VAL A 115 3.10 -3.89 4.06
N LYS A 116 3.50 -3.68 2.80
CA LYS A 116 4.92 -3.66 2.41
C LYS A 116 5.73 -2.69 3.27
N MET A 117 5.19 -1.52 3.55
CA MET A 117 5.86 -0.45 4.28
C MET A 117 5.59 -0.48 5.79
N ASN A 118 4.89 -1.48 6.31
CA ASN A 118 4.37 -1.42 7.68
C ASN A 118 3.84 -0.02 8.00
N ALA A 119 2.94 0.47 7.15
CA ALA A 119 2.44 1.84 7.25
C ALA A 119 1.81 2.07 8.62
N GLY A 120 2.12 3.21 9.22
CA GLY A 120 1.62 3.57 10.55
C GLY A 120 1.48 5.06 10.72
N ALA A 121 0.52 5.45 11.53
CA ALA A 121 0.21 6.80 11.96
C ALA A 121 -0.57 6.76 13.27
N TYR A 122 -0.62 7.86 14.00
CA TYR A 122 -1.45 8.02 15.22
C TYR A 122 -1.26 6.89 16.26
N GLY A 123 -0.02 6.40 16.41
CA GLY A 123 0.32 5.37 17.41
C GLY A 123 0.00 3.92 17.02
N SER A 124 -0.49 3.67 15.80
CA SER A 124 -0.74 2.31 15.31
C SER A 124 -0.08 2.07 13.94
N GLU A 125 0.07 0.80 13.57
CA GLU A 125 0.71 0.37 12.33
C GLU A 125 0.12 -0.96 11.82
N MET A 126 0.42 -1.32 10.56
CA MET A 126 -0.12 -2.54 9.93
C MET A 126 0.20 -3.82 10.72
N LYS A 127 1.38 -3.92 11.33
CA LYS A 127 1.79 -5.01 12.21
C LYS A 127 0.73 -5.39 13.24
N ASN A 128 -0.01 -4.41 13.75
CA ASN A 128 -0.95 -4.62 14.86
C ASN A 128 -2.23 -5.34 14.43
N ILE A 129 -2.56 -5.34 13.14
CA ILE A 129 -3.83 -5.83 12.61
C ILE A 129 -3.69 -6.90 11.51
N VAL A 130 -2.50 -7.05 10.91
CA VAL A 130 -2.24 -8.08 9.91
C VAL A 130 -2.17 -9.45 10.57
N VAL A 131 -2.90 -10.42 10.04
CA VAL A 131 -2.85 -11.84 10.44
C VAL A 131 -1.93 -12.61 9.51
N SER A 132 -2.20 -12.51 8.20
CA SER A 132 -1.41 -13.17 7.15
C SER A 132 -1.45 -12.37 5.85
N THR A 133 -0.55 -12.69 4.94
CA THR A 133 -0.49 -12.08 3.61
C THR A 133 -0.18 -13.15 2.58
N ARG A 134 -0.99 -13.19 1.50
CA ARG A 134 -0.72 -14.03 0.34
C ARG A 134 0.05 -13.23 -0.71
N TYR A 135 1.05 -13.85 -1.30
CA TYR A 135 1.94 -13.20 -2.26
C TYR A 135 2.45 -14.18 -3.31
N ILE A 136 2.92 -13.64 -4.45
CA ILE A 136 3.68 -14.37 -5.46
C ILE A 136 5.14 -13.93 -5.37
N ASP A 137 6.04 -14.91 -5.28
CA ASP A 137 7.49 -14.72 -5.29
C ASP A 137 7.97 -14.60 -6.75
N LEU A 138 8.49 -13.44 -7.12
CA LEU A 138 8.91 -13.17 -8.51
C LEU A 138 10.28 -13.74 -8.83
N ASP A 139 11.06 -14.14 -7.84
CA ASP A 139 12.36 -14.81 -8.03
C ASP A 139 12.20 -16.34 -8.15
N SER A 140 11.01 -16.87 -7.85
CA SER A 140 10.69 -18.28 -8.08
C SER A 140 10.36 -18.54 -9.55
N ASP A 141 10.83 -19.67 -10.09
CA ASP A 141 10.45 -20.11 -11.45
C ASP A 141 8.95 -20.41 -11.56
N LYS A 142 8.35 -20.88 -10.46
CA LYS A 142 6.91 -21.18 -10.38
C LYS A 142 6.13 -19.93 -9.99
N ILE A 143 5.02 -19.71 -10.69
CA ILE A 143 4.04 -18.71 -10.32
C ILE A 143 3.03 -19.41 -9.41
N GLU A 144 3.20 -19.25 -8.11
CA GLU A 144 2.34 -19.85 -7.08
C GLU A 144 2.09 -18.84 -5.97
N ILE A 145 0.89 -18.90 -5.41
CA ILE A 145 0.52 -18.06 -4.26
C ILE A 145 1.05 -18.73 -3.00
N LYS A 146 1.93 -18.02 -2.28
CA LYS A 146 2.43 -18.38 -0.96
C LYS A 146 1.75 -17.54 0.09
N GLU A 147 1.73 -18.01 1.32
CA GLU A 147 1.17 -17.29 2.47
C GLU A 147 2.20 -17.23 3.61
N ILE A 148 2.27 -16.09 4.27
CA ILE A 148 3.05 -15.88 5.50
C ILE A 148 2.15 -15.31 6.59
N ASN A 149 2.44 -15.68 7.85
CA ASN A 149 1.76 -15.16 9.03
C ASN A 149 2.40 -13.84 9.51
N ASN A 150 1.82 -13.21 10.53
CA ASN A 150 2.29 -11.92 11.06
C ASN A 150 3.77 -11.94 11.47
N ALA A 151 4.24 -12.97 12.16
CA ALA A 151 5.63 -13.04 12.64
C ALA A 151 6.64 -13.12 11.49
N GLU A 152 6.30 -13.81 10.41
CA GLU A 152 7.14 -13.96 9.22
C GLU A 152 7.26 -12.69 8.38
N HIS A 153 6.42 -11.67 8.63
CA HIS A 153 6.56 -10.37 7.96
C HIS A 153 7.78 -9.58 8.43
N GLU A 154 8.37 -9.90 9.56
CA GLU A 154 9.53 -9.17 10.12
C GLU A 154 9.28 -7.66 10.21
N PHE A 155 8.07 -7.29 10.62
CA PHE A 155 7.66 -5.90 10.68
C PHE A 155 8.53 -5.06 11.62
N SER A 156 9.04 -3.96 11.10
CA SER A 156 9.72 -2.91 11.87
C SER A 156 9.36 -1.52 11.33
N TYR A 157 9.97 -0.46 11.82
CA TYR A 157 9.65 0.90 11.36
C TYR A 157 9.81 1.07 9.86
N ARG A 158 8.70 1.28 9.15
CA ARG A 158 8.63 1.43 7.68
C ARG A 158 9.26 0.26 6.91
N HIS A 159 9.18 -0.94 7.46
CA HIS A 159 9.78 -2.14 6.90
C HIS A 159 8.90 -3.38 7.09
N SER A 160 8.93 -4.27 6.11
CA SER A 160 8.50 -5.66 6.19
C SER A 160 9.44 -6.52 5.34
N ILE A 161 9.34 -7.85 5.41
CA ILE A 161 10.09 -8.77 4.55
C ILE A 161 9.95 -8.41 3.06
N PHE A 162 8.79 -7.88 2.65
CA PHE A 162 8.53 -7.43 1.28
C PHE A 162 9.33 -6.19 0.85
N SER A 163 10.04 -5.53 1.76
CA SER A 163 10.94 -4.42 1.39
C SER A 163 12.14 -4.90 0.60
N ASN A 164 12.65 -6.10 0.94
CA ASN A 164 13.84 -6.71 0.35
C ASN A 164 13.51 -7.90 -0.58
N LYS A 165 12.28 -8.42 -0.51
CA LYS A 165 11.82 -9.55 -1.32
C LYS A 165 11.22 -9.04 -2.63
N ASN A 166 11.65 -9.63 -3.74
CA ASN A 166 11.04 -9.38 -5.04
C ASN A 166 9.71 -10.15 -5.15
N ALA A 167 8.68 -9.60 -4.58
CA ALA A 167 7.37 -10.25 -4.48
C ALA A 167 6.23 -9.27 -4.69
N ILE A 168 5.08 -9.81 -5.10
CA ILE A 168 3.84 -9.08 -5.21
C ILE A 168 2.84 -9.60 -4.18
N ILE A 169 2.32 -8.71 -3.35
CA ILE A 169 1.24 -9.00 -2.41
C ILE A 169 -0.07 -9.10 -3.20
N ILE A 170 -0.78 -10.20 -3.03
CA ILE A 170 -2.08 -10.47 -3.67
C ILE A 170 -3.21 -9.96 -2.79
N ASP A 171 -3.24 -10.40 -1.55
CA ASP A 171 -4.20 -9.97 -0.54
C ASP A 171 -3.62 -10.09 0.87
N THR A 172 -4.35 -9.53 1.84
CA THR A 172 -3.96 -9.54 3.25
C THR A 172 -5.18 -9.81 4.11
N THR A 173 -5.01 -10.69 5.08
CA THR A 173 -5.99 -10.96 6.14
C THR A 173 -5.74 -10.01 7.30
N LEU A 174 -6.75 -9.23 7.64
CA LEU A 174 -6.74 -8.32 8.78
C LEU A 174 -7.66 -8.85 9.87
N ARG A 175 -7.26 -8.69 11.13
CA ARG A 175 -8.10 -8.90 12.30
C ARG A 175 -8.35 -7.57 13.00
N LEU A 176 -9.61 -7.23 13.13
CA LEU A 176 -10.13 -5.99 13.68
C LEU A 176 -10.88 -6.28 14.99
N GLN A 177 -11.52 -5.25 15.54
CA GLN A 177 -12.35 -5.34 16.74
C GLN A 177 -13.72 -4.76 16.42
N THR A 178 -14.77 -5.37 16.95
CA THR A 178 -16.10 -4.75 16.91
C THR A 178 -16.07 -3.46 17.73
N GLY A 179 -16.64 -2.38 17.18
CA GLY A 179 -16.64 -1.05 17.80
C GLY A 179 -17.94 -0.30 17.60
N ASN A 180 -18.05 0.86 18.24
CA ASN A 180 -19.16 1.78 18.01
C ASN A 180 -18.92 2.54 16.69
N LYS A 181 -19.87 2.47 15.77
CA LYS A 181 -19.76 3.11 14.44
C LYS A 181 -19.51 4.62 14.54
N GLY A 182 -20.18 5.31 15.48
CA GLY A 182 -20.01 6.76 15.68
C GLY A 182 -18.60 7.12 16.17
N GLU A 183 -18.04 6.33 17.10
CA GLU A 183 -16.68 6.54 17.61
C GLU A 183 -15.61 6.26 16.52
N ILE A 184 -15.85 5.23 15.68
CA ILE A 184 -14.97 4.92 14.54
C ILE A 184 -14.99 6.09 13.55
N GLU A 185 -16.18 6.59 13.19
CA GLU A 185 -16.35 7.71 12.27
C GLU A 185 -15.70 8.99 12.81
N GLU A 186 -15.88 9.29 14.08
CA GLU A 186 -15.22 10.43 14.73
C GLU A 186 -13.70 10.33 14.66
N LYS A 187 -13.11 9.16 14.96
CA LYS A 187 -11.66 8.94 14.82
C LYS A 187 -11.18 9.12 13.37
N LEU A 188 -11.93 8.61 12.40
CA LEU A 188 -11.61 8.79 10.99
C LEU A 188 -11.59 10.27 10.59
N CYS A 189 -12.61 11.04 10.99
CA CYS A 189 -12.71 12.48 10.75
C CYS A 189 -11.55 13.23 11.42
N ASN A 190 -11.30 12.99 12.70
CA ASN A 190 -10.22 13.62 13.45
C ASN A 190 -8.84 13.35 12.84
N ASN A 191 -8.57 12.12 12.38
CA ASN A 191 -7.33 11.76 11.72
C ASN A 191 -7.16 12.50 10.38
N LEU A 192 -8.24 12.62 9.61
CA LEU A 192 -8.22 13.35 8.33
C LEU A 192 -8.02 14.85 8.54
N ASP A 193 -8.68 15.46 9.54
CA ASP A 193 -8.56 16.88 9.83
C ASP A 193 -7.16 17.22 10.37
N ASN A 194 -6.62 16.41 11.26
CA ASN A 194 -5.24 16.52 11.71
C ASN A 194 -4.23 16.44 10.54
N ARG A 195 -4.52 15.59 9.56
CA ARG A 195 -3.68 15.47 8.37
C ARG A 195 -3.79 16.72 7.50
N ARG A 196 -5.01 17.24 7.27
CA ARG A 196 -5.25 18.48 6.51
C ARG A 196 -4.56 19.68 7.14
N ALA A 197 -4.60 19.77 8.47
CA ALA A 197 -3.97 20.86 9.20
C ALA A 197 -2.42 20.85 9.12
N LYS A 198 -1.81 19.66 8.96
CA LYS A 198 -0.35 19.49 9.05
C LYS A 198 0.34 19.21 7.70
N GLN A 199 -0.40 18.95 6.63
CA GLN A 199 0.17 18.58 5.33
C GLN A 199 -0.52 19.32 4.18
N PRO A 200 0.23 19.78 3.17
CA PRO A 200 -0.32 20.44 1.98
C PRO A 200 -0.99 19.41 1.05
N ILE A 201 -2.19 18.96 1.42
CA ILE A 201 -2.93 17.92 0.67
C ILE A 201 -3.45 18.39 -0.69
N ASP A 202 -3.47 19.69 -0.93
CA ASP A 202 -3.80 20.36 -2.20
C ASP A 202 -2.68 20.20 -3.25
N LYS A 203 -1.48 19.79 -2.81
CA LYS A 203 -0.31 19.62 -3.68
C LYS A 203 0.08 18.15 -3.80
N PRO A 204 0.63 17.73 -4.96
CA PRO A 204 1.24 16.41 -5.08
C PRO A 204 2.35 16.23 -4.06
N SER A 205 2.33 15.12 -3.31
CA SER A 205 3.30 14.85 -2.26
C SER A 205 3.65 13.36 -2.23
N ALA A 206 4.91 13.03 -2.00
CA ALA A 206 5.39 11.67 -1.79
C ALA A 206 5.52 11.30 -0.30
N GLY A 207 5.02 12.14 0.60
CA GLY A 207 5.13 11.98 2.06
C GLY A 207 6.47 12.48 2.61
N SER A 208 6.83 12.00 3.80
CA SER A 208 8.09 12.42 4.45
C SER A 208 9.30 11.87 3.71
N THR A 209 10.23 12.74 3.34
CA THR A 209 11.45 12.39 2.62
C THR A 209 12.47 11.69 3.53
N PHE A 210 12.55 12.12 4.79
CA PHE A 210 13.50 11.60 5.76
C PHE A 210 12.83 10.69 6.79
N LYS A 211 13.56 9.68 7.23
CA LYS A 211 13.14 8.83 8.34
C LYS A 211 13.10 9.61 9.64
N ARG A 212 12.18 9.26 10.52
CA ARG A 212 12.15 9.75 11.90
C ARG A 212 13.33 9.15 12.67
N GLY A 213 13.97 9.93 13.53
CA GLY A 213 14.93 9.40 14.51
C GLY A 213 14.20 8.74 15.69
N GLU A 214 14.97 8.11 16.57
CA GLU A 214 14.43 7.47 17.78
C GLU A 214 13.85 8.53 18.73
N ASP A 215 14.59 9.62 18.95
CA ASP A 215 14.27 10.68 19.92
C ASP A 215 13.85 12.01 19.29
N PHE A 216 13.74 12.08 17.96
CA PHE A 216 13.39 13.33 17.26
C PHE A 216 12.55 13.13 16.02
N ILE A 217 11.84 14.19 15.64
CA ILE A 217 11.07 14.26 14.39
C ILE A 217 11.88 15.06 13.38
N THR A 218 12.44 14.39 12.36
CA THR A 218 13.32 15.03 11.36
C THR A 218 12.67 16.23 10.67
N ALA A 219 11.38 16.15 10.35
CA ALA A 219 10.64 17.27 9.72
C ALA A 219 10.57 18.51 10.64
N GLN A 220 10.45 18.31 11.96
CA GLN A 220 10.45 19.39 12.93
C GLN A 220 11.83 20.05 13.02
N LEU A 221 12.91 19.25 13.05
CA LEU A 221 14.28 19.80 13.04
C LEU A 221 14.56 20.62 11.79
N ILE A 222 14.06 20.17 10.62
CA ILE A 222 14.23 20.94 9.38
C ILE A 222 13.46 22.26 9.46
N ASP A 223 12.25 22.27 9.98
CA ASP A 223 11.42 23.47 10.16
C ASP A 223 12.07 24.47 11.14
N GLU A 224 12.66 23.97 12.23
CA GLU A 224 13.39 24.78 13.22
C GLU A 224 14.69 25.40 12.68
N CYS A 225 15.25 24.85 11.60
CA CYS A 225 16.44 25.42 10.95
C CYS A 225 16.17 26.60 10.00
N GLY A 226 14.93 26.86 9.65
CA GLY A 226 14.47 27.98 8.79
C GLY A 226 14.32 27.59 7.33
#